data_fc2ce1cf9b5c4b376ce1cde403ddb579
#
_entry.id   fc2ce1cf9b5c4b376ce1cde403ddb579
#
_cell.length_a   1.000
_cell.length_b   1.000
_cell.length_c   1.000
_cell.angle_alpha   90.00
_cell.angle_beta   90.00
_cell.angle_gamma   90.00
#
_symmetry.space_group_name_H-M   'P 1'
#
loop_
_entity.id
_entity.type
_entity.pdbx_description
1 polymer ?
#
loop_
_entity_poly.entity_id
_entity_poly.type
_entity_poly.pdbx_seq_one_letter_code
_entity_poly.pdbx_strand_id
1 'polypeptide(L)'
;GPASVFLLLLLVVPVAYAVFCRPTLYNMWRHMYFLYPLLALQAVGGIRFLWKRKRRWVKGAATVLAALSLGFTAVWLVFNSPYGYVYFNPAARLVAETWFEKDYWGLSTAEMAKKIFEIDADREEYKVHFYILGGYYALDQEQRDRIQVTWNDSESDFTIYQYFSQEGDPELNRYYFYPKEYAVRADGMEIAALYDSHW
;
A
#
# COMPACT_ATOMS: atom_id res chain seq x y z
N GLY A 1 5.13 10.78 -34.20
CA GLY A 1 5.62 9.87 -35.25
C GLY A 1 5.15 8.43 -35.00
N PRO A 2 5.40 7.48 -35.92
CA PRO A 2 4.86 6.11 -35.79
C PRO A 2 5.28 5.38 -34.50
N ALA A 3 6.49 5.63 -34.02
CA ALA A 3 6.95 5.06 -32.75
C ALA A 3 6.12 5.53 -31.55
N SER A 4 5.70 6.80 -31.52
CA SER A 4 4.85 7.31 -30.41
C SER A 4 3.45 6.71 -30.46
N VAL A 5 2.90 6.48 -31.66
CA VAL A 5 1.62 5.81 -31.83
C VAL A 5 1.70 4.35 -31.39
N PHE A 6 2.77 3.66 -31.77
CA PHE A 6 3.01 2.29 -31.36
C PHE A 6 3.12 2.15 -29.82
N LEU A 7 3.90 3.01 -29.16
CA LEU A 7 3.99 3.03 -27.71
C LEU A 7 2.64 3.33 -27.05
N LEU A 8 1.84 4.23 -27.63
CA LEU A 8 0.51 4.52 -27.13
C LEU A 8 -0.42 3.30 -27.24
N LEU A 9 -0.38 2.60 -28.37
CA LEU A 9 -1.17 1.39 -28.56
C LEU A 9 -0.77 0.29 -27.58
N LEU A 10 0.54 0.08 -27.33
CA LEU A 10 1.03 -0.86 -26.32
C LEU A 10 0.55 -0.54 -24.90
N LEU A 11 0.25 0.72 -24.62
CA LEU A 11 -0.32 1.14 -23.33
C LEU A 11 -1.84 0.97 -23.31
N VAL A 12 -2.52 1.47 -24.33
CA VAL A 12 -4.01 1.57 -24.36
C VAL A 12 -4.66 0.20 -24.56
N VAL A 13 -4.11 -0.64 -25.44
CA VAL A 13 -4.73 -1.93 -25.79
C VAL A 13 -4.87 -2.88 -24.58
N PRO A 14 -3.83 -3.12 -23.75
CA PRO A 14 -3.97 -3.99 -22.58
C PRO A 14 -4.95 -3.41 -21.54
N VAL A 15 -4.95 -2.09 -21.36
CA VAL A 15 -5.89 -1.44 -20.43
C VAL A 15 -7.32 -1.57 -20.95
N ALA A 16 -7.55 -1.29 -22.22
CA ALA A 16 -8.85 -1.48 -22.86
C ALA A 16 -9.32 -2.94 -22.77
N TYR A 17 -8.42 -3.90 -23.04
CA TYR A 17 -8.72 -5.32 -22.88
C TYR A 17 -9.16 -5.65 -21.44
N ALA A 18 -8.43 -5.16 -20.42
CA ALA A 18 -8.79 -5.38 -19.03
C ALA A 18 -10.17 -4.79 -18.68
N VAL A 19 -10.48 -3.60 -19.19
CA VAL A 19 -11.77 -2.92 -18.92
C VAL A 19 -12.94 -3.62 -19.63
N PHE A 20 -12.79 -3.95 -20.92
CA PHE A 20 -13.90 -4.48 -21.71
C PHE A 20 -14.09 -5.99 -21.57
N CYS A 21 -13.01 -6.75 -21.49
CA CYS A 21 -13.06 -8.21 -21.39
C CYS A 21 -13.15 -8.71 -19.95
N ARG A 22 -12.87 -7.83 -18.96
CA ARG A 22 -12.92 -8.15 -17.51
C ARG A 22 -12.25 -9.48 -17.16
N PRO A 23 -11.00 -9.74 -17.61
CA PRO A 23 -10.31 -10.96 -17.27
C PRO A 23 -10.13 -11.05 -15.75
N THR A 24 -9.94 -12.26 -15.22
CA THR A 24 -9.59 -12.43 -13.82
C THR A 24 -8.20 -11.84 -13.58
N LEU A 25 -8.15 -10.69 -12.93
CA LEU A 25 -6.92 -10.04 -12.51
C LEU A 25 -6.74 -10.25 -11.01
N TYR A 26 -5.51 -10.50 -10.58
CA TYR A 26 -5.19 -10.45 -9.16
C TYR A 26 -5.20 -8.99 -8.68
N ASN A 27 -5.39 -8.84 -7.39
CA ASN A 27 -5.43 -7.55 -6.74
C ASN A 27 -4.21 -6.69 -7.05
N MET A 28 -4.41 -5.37 -7.09
CA MET A 28 -3.42 -4.35 -7.43
C MET A 28 -2.95 -4.41 -8.90
N TRP A 29 -1.86 -3.71 -9.19
CA TRP A 29 -1.28 -3.58 -10.53
C TRP A 29 -0.43 -4.77 -11.00
N ARG A 30 -0.39 -5.90 -10.29
CA ARG A 30 0.54 -7.01 -10.58
C ARG A 30 0.55 -7.43 -12.05
N HIS A 31 -0.62 -7.59 -12.64
CA HIS A 31 -0.75 -7.99 -14.03
C HIS A 31 -0.45 -6.86 -15.02
N MET A 32 -0.34 -5.63 -14.53
CA MET A 32 -0.10 -4.42 -15.34
C MET A 32 1.30 -3.83 -15.13
N TYR A 33 2.21 -4.48 -14.38
CA TYR A 33 3.55 -3.95 -14.16
C TYR A 33 4.35 -3.71 -15.44
N PHE A 34 4.12 -4.49 -16.48
CA PHE A 34 4.76 -4.28 -17.78
C PHE A 34 4.40 -2.94 -18.44
N LEU A 35 3.35 -2.25 -17.98
CA LEU A 35 2.98 -0.93 -18.46
C LEU A 35 3.88 0.19 -17.89
N TYR A 36 4.55 -0.01 -16.73
CA TYR A 36 5.37 1.02 -16.11
C TYR A 36 6.50 1.55 -17.01
N PRO A 37 7.32 0.71 -17.66
CA PRO A 37 8.32 1.19 -18.60
C PRO A 37 7.72 2.01 -19.73
N LEU A 38 6.55 1.61 -20.24
CA LEU A 38 5.85 2.33 -21.31
C LEU A 38 5.36 3.69 -20.84
N LEU A 39 4.80 3.77 -19.62
CA LEU A 39 4.38 5.02 -18.99
C LEU A 39 5.57 5.95 -18.77
N ALA A 40 6.71 5.44 -18.28
CA ALA A 40 7.92 6.22 -18.09
C ALA A 40 8.44 6.78 -19.42
N LEU A 41 8.48 5.97 -20.48
CA LEU A 41 8.89 6.42 -21.82
C LEU A 41 7.95 7.52 -22.37
N GLN A 42 6.64 7.38 -22.17
CA GLN A 42 5.66 8.38 -22.57
C GLN A 42 5.82 9.68 -21.77
N ALA A 43 6.05 9.60 -20.47
CA ALA A 43 6.30 10.76 -19.62
C ALA A 43 7.55 11.52 -20.05
N VAL A 44 8.67 10.81 -20.26
CA VAL A 44 9.92 11.42 -20.77
C VAL A 44 9.70 12.01 -22.17
N GLY A 45 8.99 11.31 -23.04
CA GLY A 45 8.62 11.79 -24.38
C GLY A 45 7.79 13.08 -24.32
N GLY A 46 6.83 13.14 -23.41
CA GLY A 46 5.99 14.31 -23.16
C GLY A 46 6.80 15.52 -22.68
N ILE A 47 7.66 15.33 -21.66
CA ILE A 47 8.55 16.38 -21.17
C ILE A 47 9.46 16.89 -22.29
N ARG A 48 10.09 15.98 -23.04
CA ARG A 48 10.95 16.34 -24.17
C ARG A 48 10.18 17.11 -25.25
N PHE A 49 8.94 16.75 -25.53
CA PHE A 49 8.07 17.46 -26.47
C PHE A 49 7.78 18.89 -25.99
N LEU A 50 7.46 19.07 -24.70
CA LEU A 50 7.24 20.39 -24.11
C LEU A 50 8.51 21.24 -24.12
N TRP A 51 9.68 20.65 -23.88
CA TRP A 51 10.98 21.35 -23.95
C TRP A 51 11.37 21.83 -25.35
N LYS A 52 10.87 21.17 -26.39
CA LYS A 52 11.08 21.62 -27.78
C LYS A 52 10.20 22.82 -28.18
N ARG A 53 9.22 23.22 -27.37
CA ARG A 53 8.38 24.39 -27.65
C ARG A 53 9.20 25.67 -27.58
N LYS A 54 8.90 26.63 -28.45
CA LYS A 54 9.63 27.94 -28.51
C LYS A 54 9.38 28.80 -27.27
N ARG A 55 8.22 28.63 -26.60
CA ARG A 55 7.82 29.43 -25.44
C ARG A 55 8.57 29.00 -24.19
N ARG A 56 9.40 29.90 -23.64
CA ARG A 56 10.24 29.64 -22.45
C ARG A 56 9.42 29.27 -21.20
N TRP A 57 8.25 29.91 -21.03
CA TRP A 57 7.39 29.62 -19.88
C TRP A 57 6.87 28.17 -19.90
N VAL A 58 6.58 27.58 -21.09
CA VAL A 58 6.17 26.18 -21.21
C VAL A 58 7.28 25.23 -20.71
N LYS A 59 8.53 25.53 -21.07
CA LYS A 59 9.69 24.75 -20.60
C LYS A 59 9.83 24.86 -19.09
N GLY A 60 9.78 26.10 -18.56
CA GLY A 60 9.85 26.33 -17.12
C GLY A 60 8.75 25.61 -16.35
N ALA A 61 7.51 25.76 -16.79
CA ALA A 61 6.38 25.08 -16.16
C ALA A 61 6.52 23.55 -16.17
N ALA A 62 6.91 22.96 -17.32
CA ALA A 62 7.12 21.52 -17.41
C ALA A 62 8.23 21.02 -16.47
N THR A 63 9.33 21.77 -16.38
CA THR A 63 10.45 21.44 -15.46
C THR A 63 10.01 21.53 -14.01
N VAL A 64 9.35 22.62 -13.63
CA VAL A 64 8.88 22.85 -12.25
C VAL A 64 7.87 21.78 -11.84
N LEU A 65 6.87 21.48 -12.69
CA LEU A 65 5.88 20.46 -12.40
C LEU A 65 6.51 19.05 -12.25
N ALA A 66 7.46 18.70 -13.12
CA ALA A 66 8.18 17.44 -13.01
C ALA A 66 9.01 17.37 -11.72
N ALA A 67 9.74 18.43 -11.39
CA ALA A 67 10.54 18.52 -10.17
C ALA A 67 9.68 18.46 -8.90
N LEU A 68 8.55 19.17 -8.88
CA LEU A 68 7.61 19.15 -7.75
C LEU A 68 6.98 17.77 -7.58
N SER A 69 6.57 17.12 -8.68
CA SER A 69 6.00 15.78 -8.62
C SER A 69 7.00 14.76 -8.07
N LEU A 70 8.22 14.75 -8.58
CA LEU A 70 9.26 13.83 -8.11
C LEU A 70 9.68 14.14 -6.67
N GLY A 71 9.87 15.44 -6.35
CA GLY A 71 10.23 15.89 -5.01
C GLY A 71 9.16 15.52 -3.98
N PHE A 72 7.89 15.77 -4.28
CA PHE A 72 6.77 15.38 -3.43
C PHE A 72 6.75 13.86 -3.17
N THR A 73 6.86 13.07 -4.22
CA THR A 73 6.87 11.60 -4.08
C THR A 73 8.08 11.11 -3.27
N ALA A 74 9.26 11.68 -3.50
CA ALA A 74 10.47 11.31 -2.74
C ALA A 74 10.34 11.65 -1.25
N VAL A 75 9.87 12.86 -0.95
CA VAL A 75 9.61 13.28 0.44
C VAL A 75 8.56 12.37 1.09
N TRP A 76 7.46 12.11 0.39
CA TRP A 76 6.41 11.23 0.88
C TRP A 76 6.95 9.84 1.22
N LEU A 77 7.76 9.24 0.33
CA LEU A 77 8.37 7.92 0.55
C LEU A 77 9.28 7.88 1.78
N VAL A 78 10.03 8.95 2.03
CA VAL A 78 10.90 9.03 3.22
C VAL A 78 10.06 9.07 4.49
N PHE A 79 9.01 9.88 4.53
CA PHE A 79 8.18 10.04 5.74
C PHE A 79 7.25 8.86 6.02
N ASN A 80 6.87 8.10 4.98
CA ASN A 80 5.99 6.95 5.14
C ASN A 80 6.72 5.61 4.98
N SER A 81 8.06 5.60 5.06
CA SER A 81 8.83 4.36 5.10
C SER A 81 8.51 3.57 6.37
N PRO A 82 8.39 2.22 6.30
CA PRO A 82 8.60 1.34 5.14
C PRO A 82 7.37 1.15 4.22
N TYR A 83 6.30 1.88 4.44
CA TYR A 83 4.99 1.69 3.78
C TYR A 83 4.87 2.39 2.42
N GLY A 84 5.96 2.50 1.67
CA GLY A 84 5.99 3.16 0.36
C GLY A 84 5.01 2.59 -0.68
N TYR A 85 4.62 1.34 -0.54
CA TYR A 85 3.63 0.68 -1.41
C TYR A 85 2.19 1.18 -1.21
N VAL A 86 1.91 1.90 -0.11
CA VAL A 86 0.62 2.54 0.18
C VAL A 86 0.54 3.96 -0.42
N TYR A 87 1.49 4.34 -1.28
CA TYR A 87 1.45 5.63 -1.94
C TYR A 87 0.27 5.73 -2.91
N PHE A 88 -0.59 6.69 -2.68
CA PHE A 88 -1.64 7.12 -3.60
C PHE A 88 -1.34 8.53 -4.09
N ASN A 89 -1.51 8.77 -5.39
CA ASN A 89 -1.42 10.14 -5.89
C ASN A 89 -2.56 10.99 -5.28
N PRO A 90 -2.44 12.33 -5.25
CA PRO A 90 -3.39 13.20 -4.54
C PRO A 90 -4.86 13.01 -4.96
N ALA A 91 -5.13 12.61 -6.20
CA ALA A 91 -6.50 12.36 -6.65
C ALA A 91 -7.03 11.01 -6.13
N ALA A 92 -6.22 9.95 -6.23
CA ALA A 92 -6.58 8.62 -5.73
C ALA A 92 -6.68 8.60 -4.19
N ARG A 93 -5.89 9.43 -3.49
CA ARG A 93 -5.90 9.54 -2.01
C ARG A 93 -7.29 9.90 -1.46
N LEU A 94 -8.09 10.67 -2.20
CA LEU A 94 -9.45 11.07 -1.78
C LEU A 94 -10.41 9.88 -1.60
N VAL A 95 -10.15 8.78 -2.28
CA VAL A 95 -10.98 7.57 -2.27
C VAL A 95 -10.19 6.31 -1.83
N ALA A 96 -8.96 6.49 -1.41
CA ALA A 96 -8.03 5.38 -1.15
C ALA A 96 -8.51 4.49 0.00
N GLU A 97 -9.06 5.08 1.05
CA GLU A 97 -9.53 4.35 2.24
C GLU A 97 -10.65 3.37 1.93
N THR A 98 -11.53 3.74 0.98
CA THR A 98 -12.72 2.96 0.64
C THR A 98 -12.52 2.02 -0.55
N TRP A 99 -11.66 2.38 -1.50
CA TRP A 99 -11.62 1.72 -2.81
C TRP A 99 -10.37 0.91 -3.07
N PHE A 100 -9.30 1.12 -2.29
CA PHE A 100 -8.02 0.49 -2.54
C PHE A 100 -7.54 -0.33 -1.34
N GLU A 101 -6.88 -1.42 -1.66
CA GLU A 101 -6.14 -2.20 -0.69
C GLU A 101 -4.96 -1.40 -0.14
N LYS A 102 -4.72 -1.53 1.16
CA LYS A 102 -3.66 -0.81 1.86
C LYS A 102 -2.48 -1.72 2.18
N ASP A 103 -2.58 -2.57 3.18
CA ASP A 103 -1.47 -3.44 3.59
C ASP A 103 -1.64 -4.90 3.12
N TYR A 104 -1.79 -5.09 1.83
CA TYR A 104 -1.97 -6.42 1.22
C TYR A 104 -0.85 -7.41 1.57
N TRP A 105 0.38 -6.93 1.75
CA TRP A 105 1.53 -7.80 2.04
C TRP A 105 1.76 -8.03 3.52
N GLY A 106 1.04 -7.35 4.40
CA GLY A 106 1.18 -7.43 5.84
C GLY A 106 2.55 -6.98 6.34
N LEU A 107 3.16 -5.97 5.72
CA LEU A 107 4.44 -5.45 6.19
C LEU A 107 4.32 -4.80 7.58
N SER A 108 3.13 -4.28 7.92
CA SER A 108 2.83 -3.75 9.25
C SER A 108 2.80 -4.82 10.34
N THR A 109 2.67 -6.10 9.98
CA THR A 109 2.60 -7.22 10.94
C THR A 109 3.79 -7.22 11.91
N ALA A 110 5.00 -6.99 11.40
CA ALA A 110 6.20 -6.99 12.24
C ALA A 110 6.20 -5.85 13.27
N GLU A 111 5.72 -4.67 12.89
CA GLU A 111 5.59 -3.52 13.79
C GLU A 111 4.55 -3.79 14.87
N MET A 112 3.39 -4.30 14.49
CA MET A 112 2.32 -4.63 15.44
C MET A 112 2.70 -5.77 16.37
N ALA A 113 3.38 -6.82 15.89
CA ALA A 113 3.85 -7.90 16.72
C ALA A 113 4.89 -7.42 17.76
N LYS A 114 5.80 -6.52 17.36
CA LYS A 114 6.72 -5.87 18.31
C LYS A 114 5.98 -5.04 19.35
N LYS A 115 4.86 -4.42 18.95
CA LYS A 115 4.05 -3.61 19.87
C LYS A 115 3.38 -4.45 20.95
N ILE A 116 3.04 -5.72 20.68
CA ILE A 116 2.53 -6.66 21.70
C ILE A 116 3.53 -6.78 22.85
N PHE A 117 4.82 -6.93 22.56
CA PHE A 117 5.87 -7.04 23.59
C PHE A 117 6.05 -5.77 24.41
N GLU A 118 5.63 -4.60 23.89
CA GLU A 118 5.66 -3.35 24.64
C GLU A 118 4.41 -3.17 25.52
N ILE A 119 3.25 -3.66 25.07
CA ILE A 119 1.97 -3.54 25.79
C ILE A 119 1.93 -4.50 26.97
N ASP A 120 2.40 -5.73 26.79
CA ASP A 120 2.38 -6.79 27.81
C ASP A 120 3.78 -7.40 27.94
N ALA A 121 4.72 -6.61 28.49
CA ALA A 121 6.12 -6.97 28.51
C ALA A 121 6.46 -8.18 29.40
N ASP A 122 5.66 -8.42 30.44
CA ASP A 122 5.93 -9.42 31.48
C ASP A 122 5.53 -10.85 31.06
N ARG A 123 4.82 -10.99 29.98
CA ARG A 123 4.32 -12.27 29.50
C ARG A 123 5.34 -12.99 28.62
N GLU A 124 5.54 -14.29 28.84
CA GLU A 124 6.53 -15.10 28.11
C GLU A 124 6.03 -15.53 26.72
N GLU A 125 4.75 -15.88 26.59
CA GLU A 125 4.15 -16.38 25.35
C GLU A 125 2.82 -15.67 25.05
N TYR A 126 2.55 -15.43 23.76
CA TYR A 126 1.34 -14.78 23.24
C TYR A 126 0.70 -15.64 22.19
N LYS A 127 -0.61 -15.85 22.26
CA LYS A 127 -1.41 -16.40 21.16
C LYS A 127 -1.87 -15.27 20.28
N VAL A 128 -1.37 -15.22 19.05
CA VAL A 128 -1.67 -14.12 18.13
C VAL A 128 -2.35 -14.64 16.88
N HIS A 129 -3.50 -14.08 16.60
CA HIS A 129 -4.18 -14.29 15.32
C HIS A 129 -3.67 -13.28 14.30
N PHE A 130 -3.16 -13.78 13.18
CA PHE A 130 -2.68 -12.96 12.07
C PHE A 130 -3.64 -13.10 10.89
N TYR A 131 -4.20 -11.99 10.46
CA TYR A 131 -4.97 -11.99 9.22
C TYR A 131 -4.04 -12.17 8.01
N ILE A 132 -2.87 -11.55 8.03
CA ILE A 132 -1.79 -11.73 7.04
C ILE A 132 -0.45 -11.95 7.76
N LEU A 133 0.22 -13.07 7.47
CA LEU A 133 1.50 -13.43 8.08
C LEU A 133 2.73 -12.74 7.46
N GLY A 134 2.59 -11.94 6.42
CA GLY A 134 3.71 -11.46 5.62
C GLY A 134 4.89 -10.89 6.44
N GLY A 135 4.63 -9.97 7.34
CA GLY A 135 5.65 -9.35 8.18
C GLY A 135 6.11 -10.17 9.40
N TYR A 136 5.41 -11.25 9.76
CA TYR A 136 5.79 -12.13 10.88
C TYR A 136 7.21 -12.70 10.69
N TYR A 137 7.56 -13.07 9.47
CA TYR A 137 8.87 -13.64 9.16
C TYR A 137 10.02 -12.63 9.22
N ALA A 138 9.72 -11.34 9.34
CA ALA A 138 10.71 -10.29 9.57
C ALA A 138 11.08 -10.10 11.04
N LEU A 139 10.39 -10.77 11.98
CA LEU A 139 10.74 -10.83 13.39
C LEU A 139 12.01 -11.68 13.58
N ASP A 140 12.81 -11.37 14.61
CA ASP A 140 13.90 -12.23 15.00
C ASP A 140 13.41 -13.56 15.62
N GLN A 141 14.33 -14.50 15.85
CA GLN A 141 13.97 -15.84 16.32
C GLN A 141 13.38 -15.78 17.74
N GLU A 142 13.97 -14.98 18.63
CA GLU A 142 13.51 -14.84 20.01
C GLU A 142 12.07 -14.30 20.08
N GLN A 143 11.77 -13.29 19.23
CA GLN A 143 10.43 -12.73 19.10
C GLN A 143 9.42 -13.76 18.58
N ARG A 144 9.83 -14.55 17.57
CA ARG A 144 8.95 -15.60 17.01
C ARG A 144 8.68 -16.72 17.99
N ASP A 145 9.67 -17.11 18.80
CA ASP A 145 9.53 -18.17 19.78
C ASP A 145 8.54 -17.81 20.90
N ARG A 146 8.29 -16.52 21.12
CA ARG A 146 7.29 -16.00 22.07
C ARG A 146 5.88 -15.89 21.47
N ILE A 147 5.70 -16.12 20.17
CA ILE A 147 4.41 -15.99 19.49
C ILE A 147 3.90 -17.34 19.02
N GLN A 148 2.83 -17.80 19.62
CA GLN A 148 2.05 -18.91 19.11
C GLN A 148 1.02 -18.39 18.10
N VAL A 149 1.23 -18.69 16.82
CA VAL A 149 0.28 -18.31 15.77
C VAL A 149 -1.00 -19.12 15.89
N THR A 150 -2.14 -18.44 15.94
CA THR A 150 -3.46 -19.08 15.90
C THR A 150 -4.21 -18.68 14.62
N TRP A 151 -5.12 -19.56 14.18
CA TRP A 151 -6.00 -19.29 13.04
C TRP A 151 -7.42 -18.93 13.49
N ASN A 152 -7.66 -18.93 14.79
CA ASN A 152 -8.93 -18.61 15.40
C ASN A 152 -8.75 -17.37 16.30
N ASP A 153 -9.44 -16.30 15.97
CA ASP A 153 -9.41 -15.04 16.72
C ASP A 153 -10.00 -15.19 18.13
N SER A 154 -10.99 -16.05 18.31
CA SER A 154 -11.60 -16.29 19.64
C SER A 154 -10.70 -17.04 20.64
N GLU A 155 -9.59 -17.59 20.17
CA GLU A 155 -8.60 -18.28 21.00
C GLU A 155 -7.30 -17.50 21.14
N SER A 156 -7.24 -16.29 20.56
CA SER A 156 -6.06 -15.43 20.57
C SER A 156 -6.10 -14.43 21.71
N ASP A 157 -4.92 -14.05 22.18
CA ASP A 157 -4.74 -12.93 23.08
C ASP A 157 -4.82 -11.61 22.32
N PHE A 158 -4.22 -11.59 21.12
CA PHE A 158 -4.20 -10.44 20.24
C PHE A 158 -4.55 -10.83 18.80
N THR A 159 -5.22 -9.92 18.10
CA THR A 159 -5.50 -10.05 16.66
C THR A 159 -4.85 -8.90 15.89
N ILE A 160 -4.04 -9.26 14.89
CA ILE A 160 -3.43 -8.33 13.95
C ILE A 160 -4.23 -8.34 12.66
N TYR A 161 -4.87 -7.22 12.36
CA TYR A 161 -5.74 -7.06 11.20
C TYR A 161 -5.23 -5.98 10.25
N GLN A 162 -5.02 -6.33 8.99
CA GLN A 162 -4.66 -5.41 7.92
C GLN A 162 -5.90 -4.97 7.16
N TYR A 163 -6.03 -3.68 6.94
CA TYR A 163 -7.11 -3.10 6.13
C TYR A 163 -6.80 -3.24 4.64
N PHE A 164 -6.96 -4.44 4.09
CA PHE A 164 -6.53 -4.69 2.73
C PHE A 164 -7.64 -4.59 1.68
N SER A 165 -8.90 -4.49 2.04
CA SER A 165 -10.00 -4.25 1.12
C SER A 165 -10.89 -3.07 1.54
N GLN A 166 -12.08 -2.96 0.99
CA GLN A 166 -13.06 -1.90 1.27
C GLN A 166 -13.49 -1.78 2.75
N GLU A 167 -12.95 -2.62 3.60
CA GLU A 167 -13.23 -2.72 5.04
C GLU A 167 -12.53 -1.62 5.87
N GLY A 168 -12.19 -0.50 5.28
CA GLY A 168 -11.86 0.74 6.02
C GLY A 168 -13.07 1.30 6.75
N ASP A 169 -14.25 0.79 6.45
CA ASP A 169 -15.47 1.03 7.20
C ASP A 169 -15.44 0.20 8.48
N PRO A 170 -15.50 0.84 9.66
CA PRO A 170 -15.60 0.13 10.95
C PRO A 170 -16.75 -0.88 11.00
N GLU A 171 -17.85 -0.62 10.29
CA GLU A 171 -19.01 -1.53 10.24
C GLU A 171 -18.74 -2.83 9.49
N LEU A 172 -17.77 -2.83 8.57
CA LEU A 172 -17.36 -4.03 7.82
C LEU A 172 -16.18 -4.77 8.46
N ASN A 173 -15.53 -4.17 9.44
CA ASN A 173 -14.43 -4.77 10.16
C ASN A 173 -14.97 -5.71 11.25
N ARG A 174 -14.83 -7.03 11.05
CA ARG A 174 -15.28 -8.05 12.00
C ARG A 174 -14.63 -7.95 13.39
N TYR A 175 -13.49 -7.24 13.51
CA TYR A 175 -12.77 -7.05 14.77
C TYR A 175 -13.13 -5.74 15.48
N TYR A 176 -14.06 -4.99 14.96
CA TYR A 176 -14.48 -3.70 15.55
C TYR A 176 -14.95 -3.81 17.01
N PHE A 177 -15.43 -4.98 17.43
CA PHE A 177 -15.89 -5.22 18.81
C PHE A 177 -14.75 -5.35 19.82
N TYR A 178 -13.53 -5.67 19.36
CA TYR A 178 -12.39 -5.79 20.24
C TYR A 178 -11.75 -4.43 20.53
N PRO A 179 -11.21 -4.19 21.76
CA PRO A 179 -10.43 -3.01 22.03
C PRO A 179 -9.26 -2.88 21.07
N LYS A 180 -9.12 -1.71 20.45
CA LYS A 180 -8.00 -1.39 19.57
C LYS A 180 -6.85 -0.82 20.40
N GLU A 181 -5.76 -1.57 20.49
CA GLU A 181 -4.58 -1.20 21.26
C GLU A 181 -3.60 -0.33 20.47
N TYR A 182 -3.45 -0.61 19.18
CA TYR A 182 -2.52 0.10 18.33
C TYR A 182 -3.00 0.14 16.88
N ALA A 183 -2.59 1.16 16.13
CA ALA A 183 -2.84 1.24 14.70
C ALA A 183 -1.62 1.78 13.97
N VAL A 184 -1.23 1.08 12.90
CA VAL A 184 -0.20 1.54 11.97
C VAL A 184 -0.82 2.44 10.94
N ARG A 185 -0.18 3.59 10.69
CA ARG A 185 -0.68 4.60 9.76
C ARG A 185 0.36 4.95 8.69
N ALA A 186 -0.10 5.09 7.47
CA ALA A 186 0.66 5.67 6.37
C ALA A 186 -0.17 6.76 5.71
N ASP A 187 0.42 7.92 5.47
CA ASP A 187 -0.26 9.10 4.91
C ASP A 187 -1.56 9.49 5.64
N GLY A 188 -1.57 9.30 6.97
CA GLY A 188 -2.75 9.56 7.81
C GLY A 188 -3.86 8.51 7.72
N MET A 189 -3.75 7.52 6.83
CA MET A 189 -4.68 6.38 6.76
C MET A 189 -4.26 5.28 7.71
N GLU A 190 -5.20 4.69 8.42
CA GLU A 190 -4.95 3.42 9.09
C GLU A 190 -4.81 2.32 8.05
N ILE A 191 -3.68 1.60 8.10
CA ILE A 191 -3.39 0.49 7.19
C ILE A 191 -3.51 -0.86 7.87
N ALA A 192 -3.37 -0.89 9.19
CA ALA A 192 -3.53 -2.07 10.01
C ALA A 192 -3.79 -1.70 11.48
N ALA A 193 -4.38 -2.61 12.23
CA ALA A 193 -4.62 -2.44 13.66
C ALA A 193 -4.33 -3.72 14.45
N LEU A 194 -3.93 -3.51 15.70
CA LEU A 194 -3.77 -4.52 16.75
C LEU A 194 -4.97 -4.43 17.70
N TYR A 195 -5.64 -5.53 17.90
CA TYR A 195 -6.78 -5.65 18.80
C TYR A 195 -6.47 -6.60 19.95
N ASP A 196 -6.93 -6.25 21.15
CA ASP A 196 -6.98 -7.16 22.28
C ASP A 196 -8.18 -8.10 22.12
N SER A 197 -7.93 -9.39 22.01
CA SER A 197 -8.95 -10.41 21.76
C SER A 197 -9.36 -11.16 23.03
N HIS A 198 -8.94 -10.72 24.20
CA HIS A 198 -9.25 -11.35 25.49
C HIS A 198 -10.70 -11.17 25.99
N TRP A 199 -11.59 -10.72 25.13
CA TRP A 199 -13.01 -10.48 25.51
C TRP A 199 -13.89 -11.69 25.34
#